data_d8345f62061ca76d7ea89c95637b1862
#
_entry.id   d8345f62061ca76d7ea89c95637b1862
#
_cell.length_a   1.000
_cell.length_b   1.000
_cell.length_c   1.000
_cell.angle_alpha   90.00
_cell.angle_beta   90.00
_cell.angle_gamma   90.00
#
_symmetry.space_group_name_H-M   'P 1'
#
loop_
_entity.id
_entity.type
_entity.pdbx_description
1 polymer ?
#
loop_
_entity_poly.entity_id
_entity_poly.type
_entity_poly.pdbx_seq_one_letter_code
_entity_poly.pdbx_strand_id
1 'polypeptide(L)'
;RTFSSAASDVYKRQSQYDDAVKIAKAAAEATVVGYPNEDGTKIGPISNITKYEKVKRLIDLGVEEGAKLVTGGSELPDGFEKGFFVKPTIFSDVTNDMTIAREEIFGPVLSILKYETEDEAVEIANDTPYGLAGYVQSGNPERAKQVANKIRAGQISINGGRSRGPSAPFGGFKTSGNGREHGMLGLHECLETKAIIGN
;
A
#
# COMPACT_ATOMS: atom_id res chain seq x y z
N ARG A 1 -13.99 -5.69 -6.17
CA ARG A 1 -12.52 -5.87 -6.25
C ARG A 1 -11.96 -5.31 -4.96
N THR A 2 -11.56 -6.18 -4.09
CA THR A 2 -10.87 -5.84 -2.85
C THR A 2 -9.49 -5.31 -3.23
N PHE A 3 -9.28 -4.02 -3.01
CA PHE A 3 -7.92 -3.52 -2.90
C PHE A 3 -7.42 -3.93 -1.52
N SER A 4 -6.50 -4.87 -1.48
CA SER A 4 -5.64 -5.07 -0.32
C SER A 4 -4.70 -3.87 -0.30
N SER A 5 -5.01 -2.87 0.50
CA SER A 5 -4.04 -1.83 0.82
C SER A 5 -3.33 -2.26 2.10
N ALA A 6 -2.21 -2.90 1.94
CA ALA A 6 -1.12 -2.75 2.90
C ALA A 6 -0.82 -1.25 3.06
N ALA A 7 -0.15 -0.83 4.11
CA ALA A 7 0.20 0.55 4.33
C ALA A 7 0.60 1.20 3.01
N SER A 8 -0.22 2.11 2.51
CA SER A 8 0.00 2.71 1.19
C SER A 8 0.90 3.92 1.36
N ASP A 9 2.20 3.65 1.55
CA ASP A 9 3.19 4.70 1.59
C ASP A 9 3.57 5.13 0.19
N VAL A 10 3.53 6.42 -0.06
CA VAL A 10 3.92 7.03 -1.32
C VAL A 10 5.13 7.91 -1.09
N TYR A 11 6.23 7.55 -1.73
CA TYR A 11 7.48 8.34 -1.69
C TYR A 11 7.50 9.30 -2.87
N LYS A 12 7.62 10.59 -2.58
CA LYS A 12 7.61 11.65 -3.60
C LYS A 12 8.85 12.53 -3.49
N ARG A 13 9.46 12.80 -4.67
CA ARG A 13 10.56 13.77 -4.75
C ARG A 13 10.10 15.13 -4.24
N GLN A 14 10.95 15.80 -3.48
CA GLN A 14 10.66 17.10 -2.87
C GLN A 14 10.00 18.10 -3.84
N SER A 15 10.49 18.20 -5.08
CA SER A 15 9.97 19.13 -6.09
C SER A 15 8.53 18.82 -6.58
N GLN A 16 7.99 17.65 -6.30
CA GLN A 16 6.65 17.21 -6.71
C GLN A 16 5.73 16.92 -5.53
N TYR A 17 6.21 17.15 -4.32
CA TYR A 17 5.56 16.73 -3.10
C TYR A 17 4.21 17.44 -2.88
N ASP A 18 4.21 18.77 -2.95
CA ASP A 18 3.01 19.58 -2.71
C ASP A 18 1.89 19.30 -3.72
N ASP A 19 2.27 19.08 -4.98
CA ASP A 19 1.30 18.72 -6.02
C ASP A 19 0.74 17.31 -5.80
N ALA A 20 1.58 16.37 -5.37
CA ALA A 20 1.13 15.01 -5.02
C ALA A 20 0.15 15.03 -3.84
N VAL A 21 0.42 15.82 -2.80
CA VAL A 21 -0.48 16.00 -1.65
C VAL A 21 -1.83 16.59 -2.09
N LYS A 22 -1.82 17.62 -2.95
CA LYS A 22 -3.06 18.21 -3.48
C LYS A 22 -3.88 17.22 -4.30
N ILE A 23 -3.22 16.44 -5.17
CA ILE A 23 -3.88 15.42 -6.00
C ILE A 23 -4.46 14.31 -5.12
N ALA A 24 -3.71 13.83 -4.13
CA ALA A 24 -4.17 12.80 -3.20
C ALA A 24 -5.37 13.27 -2.38
N LYS A 25 -5.33 14.52 -1.88
CA LYS A 25 -6.46 15.15 -1.19
C LYS A 25 -7.70 15.17 -2.05
N ALA A 26 -7.61 15.71 -3.26
CA ALA A 26 -8.75 15.81 -4.17
C ALA A 26 -9.32 14.42 -4.52
N ALA A 27 -8.47 13.41 -4.72
CA ALA A 27 -8.89 12.04 -4.97
C ALA A 27 -9.61 11.42 -3.77
N ALA A 28 -9.11 11.65 -2.55
CA ALA A 28 -9.74 11.16 -1.33
C ALA A 28 -11.12 11.80 -1.11
N GLU A 29 -11.22 13.12 -1.27
CA GLU A 29 -12.48 13.86 -1.11
C GLU A 29 -13.53 13.53 -2.17
N ALA A 30 -13.10 13.15 -3.38
CA ALA A 30 -13.99 12.67 -4.44
C ALA A 30 -14.41 11.20 -4.28
N THR A 31 -13.84 10.47 -3.33
CA THR A 31 -14.12 9.03 -3.14
C THR A 31 -15.36 8.85 -2.27
N VAL A 32 -16.41 8.29 -2.85
CA VAL A 32 -17.68 8.05 -2.16
C VAL A 32 -17.57 6.85 -1.22
N VAL A 33 -17.78 7.09 0.06
CA VAL A 33 -17.95 6.05 1.08
C VAL A 33 -19.44 5.75 1.22
N GLY A 34 -19.83 4.48 1.20
CA GLY A 34 -21.25 4.12 1.23
C GLY A 34 -21.47 2.62 1.44
N TYR A 35 -22.73 2.21 1.42
CA TYR A 35 -23.08 0.80 1.46
C TYR A 35 -22.74 0.13 0.14
N PRO A 36 -22.25 -1.14 0.15
CA PRO A 36 -21.77 -1.81 -1.07
C PRO A 36 -22.83 -2.01 -2.16
N ASN A 37 -24.10 -1.96 -1.81
CA ASN A 37 -25.24 -2.11 -2.71
C ASN A 37 -25.80 -0.77 -3.23
N GLU A 38 -25.21 0.34 -2.87
CA GLU A 38 -25.59 1.67 -3.34
C GLU A 38 -24.76 2.08 -4.55
N ASP A 39 -25.43 2.62 -5.57
CA ASP A 39 -24.77 3.10 -6.78
C ASP A 39 -23.80 4.24 -6.45
N GLY A 40 -22.63 4.20 -7.08
CA GLY A 40 -21.58 5.21 -6.90
C GLY A 40 -20.64 4.95 -5.73
N THR A 41 -20.95 4.04 -4.79
CA THR A 41 -20.06 3.66 -3.70
C THR A 41 -18.72 3.14 -4.22
N LYS A 42 -17.62 3.66 -3.70
CA LYS A 42 -16.25 3.24 -4.03
C LYS A 42 -15.59 2.50 -2.86
N ILE A 43 -15.88 2.91 -1.63
CA ILE A 43 -15.37 2.29 -0.41
C ILE A 43 -16.54 1.93 0.50
N GLY A 44 -16.62 0.66 0.88
CA GLY A 44 -17.56 0.14 1.85
C GLY A 44 -17.00 0.17 3.28
N PRO A 45 -17.72 -0.42 4.25
CA PRO A 45 -17.27 -0.50 5.64
C PRO A 45 -16.06 -1.42 5.80
N ILE A 46 -15.27 -1.19 6.85
CA ILE A 46 -14.23 -2.11 7.32
C ILE A 46 -14.88 -3.43 7.76
N SER A 47 -14.20 -4.54 7.54
CA SER A 47 -14.78 -5.89 7.63
C SER A 47 -15.26 -6.31 9.04
N ASN A 48 -14.68 -5.76 10.10
CA ASN A 48 -15.06 -6.06 11.48
C ASN A 48 -14.58 -4.97 12.46
N ILE A 49 -15.10 -5.04 13.69
CA ILE A 49 -14.83 -4.05 14.74
C ILE A 49 -13.33 -3.95 15.08
N THR A 50 -12.65 -5.07 15.21
CA THR A 50 -11.22 -5.07 15.61
C THR A 50 -10.36 -4.33 14.61
N LYS A 51 -10.61 -4.54 13.31
CA LYS A 51 -9.90 -3.82 12.24
C LYS A 51 -10.32 -2.35 12.18
N TYR A 52 -11.58 -2.05 12.38
CA TYR A 52 -12.09 -0.69 12.43
C TYR A 52 -11.42 0.13 13.54
N GLU A 53 -11.37 -0.41 14.76
CA GLU A 53 -10.69 0.23 15.89
C GLU A 53 -9.17 0.37 15.66
N LYS A 54 -8.54 -0.64 15.04
CA LYS A 54 -7.12 -0.53 14.66
C LYS A 54 -6.89 0.64 13.69
N VAL A 55 -7.71 0.76 12.65
CA VAL A 55 -7.58 1.84 11.66
C VAL A 55 -7.73 3.20 12.32
N LYS A 56 -8.77 3.39 13.14
CA LYS A 56 -9.00 4.65 13.87
C LYS A 56 -7.83 4.99 14.78
N ARG A 57 -7.39 4.04 15.61
CA ARG A 57 -6.24 4.23 16.52
C ARG A 57 -4.99 4.65 15.75
N LEU A 58 -4.71 4.04 14.59
CA LEU A 58 -3.54 4.40 13.81
C LEU A 58 -3.68 5.78 13.14
N ILE A 59 -4.88 6.19 12.75
CA ILE A 59 -5.14 7.54 12.27
C ILE A 59 -4.87 8.57 13.38
N ASP A 60 -5.39 8.33 14.58
CA ASP A 60 -5.20 9.23 15.73
C ASP A 60 -3.71 9.30 16.12
N LEU A 61 -3.04 8.14 16.16
CA LEU A 61 -1.61 8.05 16.46
C LEU A 61 -0.75 8.79 15.43
N GLY A 62 -1.10 8.75 14.15
CA GLY A 62 -0.41 9.52 13.12
C GLY A 62 -0.45 11.03 13.39
N VAL A 63 -1.58 11.53 13.88
CA VAL A 63 -1.70 12.95 14.30
C VAL A 63 -0.87 13.22 15.55
N GLU A 64 -0.91 12.32 16.54
CA GLU A 64 -0.14 12.44 17.79
C GLU A 64 1.38 12.42 17.55
N GLU A 65 1.85 11.62 16.61
CA GLU A 65 3.27 11.55 16.20
C GLU A 65 3.71 12.73 15.33
N GLY A 66 2.80 13.62 14.95
CA GLY A 66 3.11 14.87 14.25
C GLY A 66 2.95 14.81 12.72
N ALA A 67 2.40 13.74 12.17
CA ALA A 67 2.00 13.72 10.77
C ALA A 67 0.87 14.72 10.52
N LYS A 68 0.91 15.39 9.38
CA LYS A 68 -0.12 16.37 9.02
C LYS A 68 -1.32 15.67 8.38
N LEU A 69 -2.45 15.66 9.08
CA LEU A 69 -3.73 15.23 8.52
C LEU A 69 -4.19 16.23 7.45
N VAL A 70 -4.21 15.79 6.20
CA VAL A 70 -4.57 16.63 5.04
C VAL A 70 -6.08 16.60 4.78
N THR A 71 -6.68 15.42 4.90
CA THR A 71 -8.13 15.18 4.79
C THR A 71 -8.49 13.84 5.42
N GLY A 72 -9.76 13.60 5.70
CA GLY A 72 -10.25 12.38 6.34
C GLY A 72 -10.26 12.47 7.86
N GLY A 73 -9.72 11.46 8.53
CA GLY A 73 -9.67 11.35 10.00
C GLY A 73 -10.44 10.15 10.53
N SER A 74 -10.39 9.97 11.86
CA SER A 74 -10.97 8.82 12.57
C SER A 74 -12.49 8.93 12.83
N GLU A 75 -13.07 10.10 12.57
CA GLU A 75 -14.50 10.32 12.70
C GLU A 75 -15.30 9.58 11.62
N LEU A 76 -16.55 9.25 11.93
CA LEU A 76 -17.46 8.71 10.93
C LEU A 76 -17.62 9.66 9.74
N PRO A 77 -17.78 9.15 8.52
CA PRO A 77 -18.15 9.98 7.37
C PRO A 77 -19.50 10.66 7.59
N ASP A 78 -19.68 11.82 6.99
CA ASP A 78 -20.92 12.58 7.08
C ASP A 78 -22.11 11.76 6.55
N GLY A 79 -23.23 11.80 7.24
CA GLY A 79 -24.43 11.01 6.94
C GLY A 79 -24.46 9.62 7.55
N PHE A 80 -23.42 9.21 8.28
CA PHE A 80 -23.39 7.93 9.00
C PHE A 80 -23.48 8.13 10.50
N GLU A 81 -24.45 7.53 11.14
CA GLU A 81 -24.58 7.53 12.61
C GLU A 81 -23.93 6.28 13.24
N LYS A 82 -23.74 5.22 12.47
CA LYS A 82 -23.20 3.94 12.92
C LYS A 82 -22.57 3.14 11.79
N GLY A 83 -21.82 2.10 12.16
CA GLY A 83 -21.15 1.19 11.21
C GLY A 83 -19.63 1.39 11.22
N PHE A 84 -18.93 0.55 10.47
CA PHE A 84 -17.47 0.52 10.45
C PHE A 84 -16.91 1.32 9.27
N PHE A 85 -17.47 2.50 9.02
CA PHE A 85 -17.05 3.36 7.92
C PHE A 85 -15.92 4.28 8.35
N VAL A 86 -14.94 4.43 7.47
CA VAL A 86 -13.77 5.30 7.68
C VAL A 86 -13.65 6.24 6.48
N LYS A 87 -13.40 7.52 6.74
CA LYS A 87 -13.12 8.51 5.71
C LYS A 87 -11.82 8.17 4.99
N PRO A 88 -11.73 8.29 3.65
CA PRO A 88 -10.45 8.29 2.96
C PRO A 88 -9.53 9.34 3.57
N THR A 89 -8.40 8.89 4.10
CA THR A 89 -7.53 9.70 4.96
C THR A 89 -6.16 9.85 4.32
N ILE A 90 -5.67 11.09 4.23
CA ILE A 90 -4.36 11.41 3.67
C ILE A 90 -3.50 12.08 4.73
N PHE A 91 -2.32 11.53 4.94
CA PHE A 91 -1.27 12.14 5.74
C PHE A 91 -0.15 12.68 4.86
N SER A 92 0.32 13.88 5.18
CA SER A 92 1.56 14.46 4.67
C SER A 92 2.55 14.68 5.80
N ASP A 93 3.79 15.04 5.44
CA ASP A 93 4.89 15.26 6.37
C ASP A 93 5.16 14.04 7.29
N VAL A 94 4.89 12.85 6.76
CA VAL A 94 5.17 11.58 7.42
C VAL A 94 6.67 11.29 7.33
N THR A 95 7.27 10.90 8.45
CA THR A 95 8.64 10.41 8.51
C THR A 95 8.68 8.89 8.63
N ASN A 96 9.80 8.29 8.25
CA ASN A 96 9.90 6.82 8.18
C ASN A 96 9.88 6.11 9.55
N ASP A 97 10.09 6.84 10.63
CA ASP A 97 10.04 6.35 12.01
C ASP A 97 8.64 6.40 12.64
N MET A 98 7.70 7.11 12.03
CA MET A 98 6.31 7.15 12.51
C MET A 98 5.63 5.79 12.39
N THR A 99 4.77 5.48 13.35
CA THR A 99 4.04 4.21 13.39
C THR A 99 3.20 3.98 12.14
N ILE A 100 2.57 5.02 11.60
CA ILE A 100 1.76 4.93 10.37
C ILE A 100 2.56 4.64 9.10
N ALA A 101 3.87 4.84 9.11
CA ALA A 101 4.78 4.42 8.04
C ALA A 101 5.34 2.99 8.25
N ARG A 102 5.25 2.45 9.46
CA ARG A 102 5.84 1.16 9.84
C ARG A 102 4.82 0.04 10.00
N GLU A 103 3.60 0.35 10.45
CA GLU A 103 2.52 -0.61 10.64
C GLU A 103 1.56 -0.62 9.46
N GLU A 104 1.15 -1.82 9.05
CA GLU A 104 0.08 -2.00 8.06
C GLU A 104 -1.26 -1.57 8.66
N ILE A 105 -1.81 -0.45 8.19
CA ILE A 105 -3.07 0.13 8.68
C ILE A 105 -4.27 -0.74 8.26
N PHE A 106 -4.27 -1.25 7.06
CA PHE A 106 -5.35 -2.05 6.47
C PHE A 106 -6.69 -1.30 6.36
N GLY A 107 -6.62 -0.01 6.00
CA GLY A 107 -7.74 0.89 5.83
C GLY A 107 -7.53 1.89 4.69
N PRO A 108 -8.48 2.79 4.42
CA PRO A 108 -8.39 3.79 3.36
C PRO A 108 -7.49 4.98 3.79
N VAL A 109 -6.25 4.69 4.13
CA VAL A 109 -5.28 5.66 4.62
C VAL A 109 -4.05 5.66 3.72
N LEU A 110 -3.58 6.84 3.36
CA LEU A 110 -2.37 7.04 2.55
C LEU A 110 -1.40 7.95 3.31
N SER A 111 -0.18 7.49 3.51
CA SER A 111 0.94 8.24 4.06
C SER A 111 1.85 8.71 2.94
N ILE A 112 2.17 10.00 2.90
CA ILE A 112 3.03 10.59 1.86
C ILE A 112 4.34 11.06 2.51
N LEU A 113 5.45 10.41 2.11
CA LEU A 113 6.79 10.71 2.58
C LEU A 113 7.57 11.48 1.50
N LYS A 114 8.48 12.34 1.94
CA LYS A 114 9.40 13.09 1.07
C LYS A 114 10.69 12.29 0.86
N TYR A 115 11.32 12.49 -0.28
CA TYR A 115 12.69 12.09 -0.50
C TYR A 115 13.42 13.10 -1.40
N GLU A 116 14.72 13.22 -1.28
CA GLU A 116 15.55 14.08 -2.11
C GLU A 116 16.26 13.28 -3.21
N THR A 117 16.79 12.12 -2.88
CA THR A 117 17.55 11.28 -3.80
C THR A 117 16.87 9.96 -4.09
N GLU A 118 17.17 9.35 -5.23
CA GLU A 118 16.62 8.03 -5.59
C GLU A 118 17.09 6.93 -4.64
N ASP A 119 18.32 7.00 -4.17
CA ASP A 119 18.85 6.00 -3.24
C ASP A 119 18.18 6.09 -1.87
N GLU A 120 17.88 7.29 -1.38
CA GLU A 120 17.06 7.52 -0.20
C GLU A 120 15.65 6.93 -0.36
N ALA A 121 14.99 7.16 -1.51
CA ALA A 121 13.67 6.59 -1.78
C ALA A 121 13.69 5.05 -1.75
N VAL A 122 14.75 4.43 -2.27
CA VAL A 122 14.95 2.98 -2.23
C VAL A 122 15.23 2.49 -0.81
N GLU A 123 16.03 3.22 -0.04
CA GLU A 123 16.31 2.92 1.36
C GLU A 123 15.02 2.92 2.20
N ILE A 124 14.26 4.01 2.14
CA ILE A 124 12.97 4.13 2.83
C ILE A 124 12.02 3.00 2.40
N ALA A 125 11.87 2.75 1.09
CA ALA A 125 11.01 1.70 0.57
C ALA A 125 11.40 0.29 1.05
N ASN A 126 12.67 0.08 1.35
CA ASN A 126 13.19 -1.19 1.86
C ASN A 126 13.22 -1.27 3.39
N ASP A 127 13.12 -0.17 4.09
CA ASP A 127 13.13 -0.11 5.55
C ASP A 127 11.74 -0.38 6.13
N THR A 128 11.22 -1.57 5.86
CA THR A 128 9.95 -2.09 6.36
C THR A 128 10.05 -3.60 6.57
N PRO A 129 9.33 -4.20 7.53
CA PRO A 129 9.28 -5.65 7.68
C PRO A 129 8.48 -6.33 6.55
N TYR A 130 7.75 -5.58 5.75
CA TYR A 130 6.92 -6.10 4.67
C TYR A 130 7.65 -6.11 3.32
N GLY A 131 7.09 -6.80 2.34
CA GLY A 131 7.62 -6.86 0.99
C GLY A 131 6.72 -7.66 0.03
N LEU A 132 5.40 -7.41 0.05
CA LEU A 132 4.48 -8.10 -0.85
C LEU A 132 4.53 -7.49 -2.25
N ALA A 133 4.27 -6.21 -2.37
CA ALA A 133 4.20 -5.50 -3.64
C ALA A 133 4.74 -4.08 -3.53
N GLY A 134 5.16 -3.53 -4.65
CA GLY A 134 5.55 -2.14 -4.78
C GLY A 134 5.18 -1.57 -6.15
N TYR A 135 5.23 -0.26 -6.26
CA TYR A 135 4.91 0.46 -7.48
C TYR A 135 6.00 1.50 -7.76
N VAL A 136 6.46 1.55 -9.00
CA VAL A 136 7.42 2.56 -9.47
C VAL A 136 6.82 3.31 -10.64
N GLN A 137 6.79 4.62 -10.55
CA GLN A 137 6.34 5.48 -11.64
C GLN A 137 7.45 6.43 -12.07
N SER A 138 7.75 6.46 -13.35
CA SER A 138 8.77 7.35 -13.92
C SER A 138 8.49 7.60 -15.41
N GLY A 139 8.72 8.81 -15.87
CA GLY A 139 8.72 9.14 -17.29
C GLY A 139 9.86 8.47 -18.09
N ASN A 140 10.86 7.89 -17.39
CA ASN A 140 11.94 7.10 -18.00
C ASN A 140 11.78 5.62 -17.62
N PRO A 141 11.37 4.74 -18.55
CA PRO A 141 11.13 3.32 -18.30
C PRO A 141 12.37 2.56 -17.82
N GLU A 142 13.55 2.88 -18.34
CA GLU A 142 14.79 2.19 -17.95
C GLU A 142 15.18 2.54 -16.51
N ARG A 143 15.04 3.80 -16.13
CA ARG A 143 15.21 4.23 -14.74
C ARG A 143 14.21 3.55 -13.81
N ALA A 144 12.92 3.45 -14.24
CA ALA A 144 11.91 2.73 -13.45
C ALA A 144 12.30 1.28 -13.20
N LYS A 145 12.85 0.57 -14.19
CA LYS A 145 13.36 -0.81 -14.03
C LYS A 145 14.54 -0.88 -13.06
N GLN A 146 15.48 0.07 -13.14
CA GLN A 146 16.63 0.12 -12.24
C GLN A 146 16.18 0.29 -10.78
N VAL A 147 15.24 1.18 -10.51
CA VAL A 147 14.65 1.37 -9.17
C VAL A 147 13.88 0.12 -8.74
N ALA A 148 13.05 -0.43 -9.61
CA ALA A 148 12.27 -1.64 -9.32
C ALA A 148 13.14 -2.82 -8.89
N ASN A 149 14.31 -2.99 -9.52
CA ASN A 149 15.27 -4.05 -9.17
C ASN A 149 15.91 -3.86 -7.79
N LYS A 150 15.94 -2.63 -7.26
CA LYS A 150 16.49 -2.33 -5.93
C LYS A 150 15.46 -2.54 -4.81
N ILE A 151 14.16 -2.53 -5.13
CA ILE A 151 13.08 -2.66 -4.13
C ILE A 151 12.88 -4.14 -3.77
N ARG A 152 12.91 -4.44 -2.47
CA ARG A 152 12.77 -5.79 -1.93
C ARG A 152 11.32 -6.17 -1.67
N ALA A 153 10.57 -6.38 -2.74
CA ALA A 153 9.20 -6.90 -2.70
C ALA A 153 9.00 -7.98 -3.77
N GLY A 154 8.04 -8.85 -3.54
CA GLY A 154 7.78 -9.99 -4.41
C GLY A 154 7.22 -9.61 -5.77
N GLN A 155 6.54 -8.48 -5.87
CA GLN A 155 5.99 -7.96 -7.11
C GLN A 155 6.19 -6.45 -7.22
N ILE A 156 6.74 -5.97 -8.33
CA ILE A 156 6.86 -4.54 -8.62
C ILE A 156 6.12 -4.21 -9.92
N SER A 157 5.18 -3.30 -9.83
CA SER A 157 4.48 -2.75 -10.98
C SER A 157 5.12 -1.44 -11.43
N ILE A 158 5.44 -1.32 -12.71
CA ILE A 158 6.03 -0.11 -13.31
C ILE A 158 4.97 0.61 -14.13
N ASN A 159 4.78 1.91 -13.90
CA ASN A 159 3.91 2.80 -14.66
C ASN A 159 2.47 2.25 -14.82
N GLY A 160 1.90 1.70 -13.75
CA GLY A 160 0.55 1.13 -13.77
C GLY A 160 0.44 -0.22 -14.50
N GLY A 161 1.59 -0.88 -14.76
CA GLY A 161 1.60 -2.22 -15.32
C GLY A 161 0.78 -3.19 -14.46
N ARG A 162 -0.07 -3.98 -15.11
CA ARG A 162 -0.88 -5.01 -14.44
C ARG A 162 -0.14 -6.33 -14.45
N SER A 163 -0.42 -7.19 -13.46
CA SER A 163 0.04 -8.57 -13.47
C SER A 163 -0.31 -9.25 -14.82
N ARG A 164 0.62 -10.04 -15.35
CA ARG A 164 0.41 -10.83 -16.57
C ARG A 164 -0.48 -12.07 -16.36
N GLY A 165 -1.34 -12.02 -15.35
CA GLY A 165 -2.25 -13.12 -15.03
C GLY A 165 -1.56 -14.31 -14.36
N PRO A 166 -2.08 -15.55 -14.55
CA PRO A 166 -1.65 -16.73 -13.82
C PRO A 166 -0.22 -17.20 -14.13
N SER A 167 0.43 -16.65 -15.14
CA SER A 167 1.82 -17.00 -15.49
C SER A 167 2.87 -16.20 -14.73
N ALA A 168 2.49 -15.09 -14.08
CA ALA A 168 3.42 -14.32 -13.25
C ALA A 168 3.37 -14.83 -11.80
N PRO A 169 4.49 -15.20 -11.18
CA PRO A 169 4.51 -15.64 -9.79
C PRO A 169 4.06 -14.49 -8.87
N PHE A 170 3.30 -14.84 -7.84
CA PHE A 170 2.84 -13.93 -6.80
C PHE A 170 3.29 -14.44 -5.43
N GLY A 171 3.76 -13.55 -4.58
CA GLY A 171 4.18 -13.85 -3.21
C GLY A 171 5.08 -12.77 -2.65
N GLY A 172 5.31 -12.81 -1.34
CA GLY A 172 6.00 -11.78 -0.60
C GLY A 172 7.49 -12.05 -0.38
N PHE A 173 8.15 -11.01 0.11
CA PHE A 173 9.46 -11.06 0.74
C PHE A 173 9.27 -10.77 2.23
N LYS A 174 10.28 -11.04 3.04
CA LYS A 174 10.30 -10.72 4.48
C LYS A 174 9.08 -11.35 5.20
N THR A 175 8.40 -10.59 6.08
CA THR A 175 7.21 -11.07 6.81
C THR A 175 5.96 -11.23 5.95
N SER A 176 5.97 -10.71 4.71
CA SER A 176 4.87 -10.92 3.77
C SER A 176 4.82 -12.33 3.17
N GLY A 177 5.80 -13.18 3.46
CA GLY A 177 5.80 -14.60 3.11
C GLY A 177 6.98 -15.03 2.25
N ASN A 178 7.19 -16.34 2.13
CA ASN A 178 8.32 -16.95 1.42
C ASN A 178 7.92 -17.72 0.17
N GLY A 179 6.68 -18.26 0.13
CA GLY A 179 6.19 -19.06 -1.00
C GLY A 179 5.82 -18.22 -2.21
N ARG A 180 5.51 -18.92 -3.28
CA ARG A 180 4.98 -18.31 -4.50
C ARG A 180 3.71 -19.02 -4.93
N GLU A 181 2.73 -18.22 -5.35
CA GLU A 181 1.56 -18.69 -6.07
C GLU A 181 1.72 -18.34 -7.56
N HIS A 182 0.98 -18.98 -8.41
CA HIS A 182 0.93 -18.75 -9.85
C HIS A 182 2.25 -19.06 -10.59
N GLY A 183 2.14 -19.24 -11.92
CA GLY A 183 3.26 -19.56 -12.79
C GLY A 183 3.93 -20.90 -12.45
N MET A 184 5.06 -21.15 -13.06
CA MET A 184 5.84 -22.38 -12.82
C MET A 184 6.36 -22.45 -11.37
N LEU A 185 6.72 -21.32 -10.78
CA LEU A 185 7.19 -21.28 -9.39
C LEU A 185 6.08 -21.70 -8.42
N GLY A 186 4.86 -21.22 -8.61
CA GLY A 186 3.72 -21.62 -7.79
C GLY A 186 3.35 -23.10 -7.99
N LEU A 187 3.48 -23.63 -9.21
CA LEU A 187 3.28 -25.04 -9.45
C LEU A 187 4.32 -25.89 -8.70
N HIS A 188 5.58 -25.48 -8.68
CA HIS A 188 6.64 -26.21 -7.98
C HIS A 188 6.41 -26.30 -6.48
N GLU A 189 5.78 -25.30 -5.85
CA GLU A 189 5.43 -25.33 -4.42
C GLU A 189 4.37 -26.43 -4.10
N CYS A 190 3.65 -26.90 -5.11
CA CYS A 190 2.63 -27.94 -4.97
C CYS A 190 3.11 -29.34 -5.41
N LEU A 191 4.38 -29.49 -5.82
CA LEU A 191 4.94 -30.73 -6.32
C LEU A 191 5.95 -31.35 -5.35
N GLU A 192 5.89 -32.69 -5.23
CA GLU A 192 6.88 -33.47 -4.50
C GLU A 192 8.09 -33.76 -5.39
N THR A 193 9.26 -33.37 -4.93
CA THR A 193 10.52 -33.62 -5.64
C THR A 193 11.09 -34.98 -5.25
N LYS A 194 11.33 -35.86 -6.22
CA LYS A 194 11.99 -37.18 -6.01
C LYS A 194 13.30 -37.23 -6.76
N ALA A 195 14.37 -37.57 -6.06
CA ALA A 195 15.64 -37.94 -6.66
C ALA A 195 15.73 -39.49 -6.84
N ILE A 196 16.07 -39.95 -8.04
CA ILE A 196 16.39 -41.35 -8.30
C ILE A 196 17.89 -41.42 -8.58
N ILE A 197 18.64 -42.11 -7.73
CA ILE A 197 20.08 -42.18 -7.78
C ILE A 197 20.44 -43.64 -7.98
N GLY A 198 21.26 -43.97 -8.98
CA GLY A 198 21.74 -45.30 -9.32
C GLY A 198 22.21 -45.37 -10.76
N ASN A 199 22.94 -46.44 -11.10
CA ASN A 199 23.35 -46.75 -12.47
C ASN A 199 22.25 -47.52 -13.19
#